data_b84a61b1db685cff880d19b107e57379
#
_entry.id   b84a61b1db685cff880d19b107e57379
#
_cell.length_a   1.000
_cell.length_b   1.000
_cell.length_c   1.000
_cell.angle_alpha   90.00
_cell.angle_beta   90.00
_cell.angle_gamma   90.00
#
_symmetry.space_group_name_H-M   'P 1'
#
loop_
_entity.id
_entity.type
_entity.pdbx_description
1 polymer ?
#
loop_
_entity_poly.entity_id
_entity_poly.type
_entity_poly.pdbx_seq_one_letter_code
_entity_poly.pdbx_strand_id
1 'polypeptide(L)'
;MKKMLAAALAASMVMGLTACGGSQTADTKAPESAKEADSTVAGESTETAGSDAQKTGSEMTWKLATDAAKDYPTTKALVKFADEVYEKSNGRIAIDVYESSILGDEVSYMEQLQAGTVDVAKLSLGTLSGLYEDTQVFLLPFLFKNNTEMWKVLEGEVGTTVKNGLNDYSIQGIGFTDNGSRCFYTTTEVDSLDDFKGLAIRVQNNQLMNSMVSCLGGNPVNVSANEVYSALQTGVCKGGENNPNIILSDSLYEVAPYVLMDNHVTTMDVICMNLDLWDSLSDEDKEIVNEAMADATAYDREIWDDSVAESIQTLKDKGATIVEPDDATLDSFREAMAPVYEEYSAKYGDLLDAINEALGK
;
A
#
# COMPACT_ATOMS: atom_id res chain seq x y z
N MET A 1 -2.17 -20.04 -55.15
CA MET A 1 -3.28 -19.96 -56.13
C MET A 1 -4.49 -19.41 -55.39
N LYS A 2 -5.00 -18.31 -55.91
CA LYS A 2 -6.37 -17.74 -55.86
C LYS A 2 -6.95 -17.46 -54.46
N LYS A 3 -7.02 -16.20 -54.01
CA LYS A 3 -7.82 -15.01 -54.44
C LYS A 3 -9.26 -15.03 -53.95
N MET A 4 -9.55 -14.01 -53.08
CA MET A 4 -10.68 -13.06 -53.19
C MET A 4 -12.08 -13.58 -52.82
N LEU A 5 -12.88 -12.85 -51.99
CA LEU A 5 -13.67 -11.61 -52.17
C LEU A 5 -14.36 -11.31 -50.83
N ALA A 6 -14.31 -10.25 -50.22
CA ALA A 6 -14.91 -8.91 -50.22
C ALA A 6 -16.41 -8.82 -50.56
N ALA A 7 -17.19 -8.16 -49.64
CA ALA A 7 -18.25 -7.16 -49.82
C ALA A 7 -19.08 -7.05 -48.56
N ALA A 8 -19.07 -6.04 -47.87
CA ALA A 8 -19.76 -4.78 -47.66
C ALA A 8 -21.27 -4.77 -48.00
N LEU A 9 -22.10 -4.38 -47.05
CA LEU A 9 -23.31 -3.56 -47.29
C LEU A 9 -23.69 -2.76 -46.02
N ALA A 10 -23.71 -1.46 -46.19
CA ALA A 10 -24.31 -0.45 -45.34
C ALA A 10 -25.70 -0.09 -45.85
N ALA A 11 -26.58 0.41 -45.00
CA ALA A 11 -27.64 1.40 -45.19
C ALA A 11 -28.68 1.29 -44.09
N SER A 12 -28.85 2.26 -43.16
CA SER A 12 -29.56 3.55 -43.24
C SER A 12 -31.11 3.40 -43.27
N MET A 13 -31.75 4.13 -42.30
CA MET A 13 -32.95 5.01 -42.37
C MET A 13 -33.60 5.06 -40.98
N VAL A 14 -33.64 6.14 -40.21
CA VAL A 14 -34.23 7.47 -40.30
C VAL A 14 -35.81 7.47 -40.30
N MET A 15 -36.32 8.26 -39.34
CA MET A 15 -37.61 8.95 -39.25
C MET A 15 -38.83 8.26 -38.66
N GLY A 16 -39.47 9.07 -37.78
CA GLY A 16 -40.86 9.00 -37.38
C GLY A 16 -41.24 9.85 -36.18
N LEU A 17 -41.38 11.17 -36.33
CA LEU A 17 -42.10 12.09 -35.45
C LEU A 17 -43.59 11.94 -35.60
N THR A 18 -44.36 12.09 -34.48
CA THR A 18 -45.66 12.84 -34.34
C THR A 18 -46.12 12.64 -32.89
N ALA A 19 -46.25 13.60 -32.03
CA ALA A 19 -47.04 14.80 -31.89
C ALA A 19 -48.53 14.56 -31.53
N CYS A 20 -48.95 15.33 -30.55
CA CYS A 20 -50.28 15.70 -30.02
C CYS A 20 -50.55 15.16 -28.62
N GLY A 21 -50.86 15.95 -27.59
CA GLY A 21 -51.37 17.33 -27.47
C GLY A 21 -52.40 17.35 -26.33
N GLY A 22 -52.37 18.33 -25.45
CA GLY A 22 -53.37 18.50 -24.42
C GLY A 22 -52.99 19.50 -23.35
N SER A 23 -53.32 20.73 -23.61
CA SER A 23 -53.29 21.90 -22.72
C SER A 23 -54.18 21.78 -21.51
N GLN A 24 -53.80 22.32 -20.37
CA GLN A 24 -54.67 23.28 -19.65
C GLN A 24 -53.84 24.20 -18.74
N THR A 25 -54.08 25.46 -18.93
CA THR A 25 -53.65 26.66 -18.25
C THR A 25 -54.32 26.84 -16.90
N ALA A 26 -53.62 27.39 -15.92
CA ALA A 26 -54.17 28.34 -14.97
C ALA A 26 -53.09 29.23 -14.40
N ASP A 27 -53.24 30.53 -14.69
CA ASP A 27 -52.58 31.73 -14.17
C ASP A 27 -52.69 31.79 -12.64
N THR A 28 -51.66 32.38 -11.99
CA THR A 28 -51.83 33.61 -11.21
C THR A 28 -50.50 34.13 -10.63
N LYS A 29 -50.15 35.35 -11.10
CA LYS A 29 -49.58 36.51 -10.43
C LYS A 29 -48.35 36.39 -9.49
N ALA A 30 -47.34 37.05 -9.91
CA ALA A 30 -46.32 37.72 -9.07
C ALA A 30 -46.92 38.94 -8.32
N PRO A 31 -46.29 39.36 -7.24
CA PRO A 31 -45.85 40.76 -7.21
C PRO A 31 -44.36 40.95 -6.88
N GLU A 32 -43.91 41.99 -7.49
CA GLU A 32 -42.67 42.74 -7.42
C GLU A 32 -42.43 43.32 -6.00
N SER A 33 -41.22 43.28 -5.45
CA SER A 33 -40.45 44.49 -5.11
C SER A 33 -39.20 44.19 -4.29
N ALA A 34 -38.11 44.63 -4.83
CA ALA A 34 -36.83 45.11 -4.32
C ALA A 34 -36.52 45.05 -2.82
N LYS A 35 -35.31 44.53 -2.48
CA LYS A 35 -34.24 45.32 -1.87
C LYS A 35 -32.93 44.55 -1.91
N GLU A 36 -31.91 45.18 -2.49
CA GLU A 36 -30.51 44.87 -2.33
C GLU A 36 -30.15 44.78 -0.84
N ALA A 37 -29.48 43.71 -0.47
CA ALA A 37 -28.64 43.66 0.72
C ALA A 37 -27.38 42.90 0.35
N ASP A 38 -26.32 43.67 0.24
CA ASP A 38 -24.93 43.30 0.25
C ASP A 38 -24.67 42.30 1.41
N SER A 39 -24.27 41.09 1.09
CA SER A 39 -23.66 40.17 2.05
C SER A 39 -22.53 39.45 1.36
N THR A 40 -21.34 39.96 1.59
CA THR A 40 -20.07 39.25 1.46
C THR A 40 -20.19 37.92 2.18
N VAL A 41 -20.36 36.82 1.41
CA VAL A 41 -20.16 35.48 1.89
C VAL A 41 -18.66 35.22 1.78
N ALA A 42 -17.97 35.33 2.92
CA ALA A 42 -16.66 34.72 3.12
C ALA A 42 -16.77 33.24 2.84
N GLY A 43 -16.05 32.76 1.84
CA GLY A 43 -15.86 31.36 1.60
C GLY A 43 -15.07 30.76 2.78
N GLU A 44 -15.75 30.01 3.57
CA GLU A 44 -15.15 29.15 4.59
C GLU A 44 -14.46 28.01 3.85
N SER A 45 -13.15 28.18 3.60
CA SER A 45 -12.27 27.08 3.23
C SER A 45 -12.22 26.16 4.43
N THR A 46 -12.81 24.98 4.30
CA THR A 46 -12.54 23.87 5.21
C THR A 46 -11.05 23.55 5.12
N GLU A 47 -10.29 24.07 6.08
CA GLU A 47 -8.96 23.59 6.40
C GLU A 47 -9.11 22.13 6.84
N THR A 48 -8.77 21.21 5.96
CA THR A 48 -8.42 19.83 6.32
C THR A 48 -7.17 19.92 7.17
N ALA A 49 -7.29 19.50 8.41
CA ALA A 49 -6.22 19.42 9.38
C ALA A 49 -5.13 18.44 8.90
N GLY A 50 -4.12 18.98 8.23
CA GLY A 50 -2.79 18.38 8.12
C GLY A 50 -1.96 18.94 9.26
N SER A 51 -1.17 18.08 9.88
CA SER A 51 -0.37 18.30 11.08
C SER A 51 0.37 19.62 11.12
N ASP A 52 0.24 20.26 12.25
CA ASP A 52 0.96 21.38 12.86
C ASP A 52 2.04 22.15 12.07
N ALA A 53 1.78 23.46 11.96
CA ALA A 53 2.73 24.54 11.61
C ALA A 53 3.52 24.29 10.32
N GLN A 54 2.93 24.70 9.20
CA GLN A 54 3.64 24.90 7.94
C GLN A 54 5.03 25.50 8.21
N LYS A 55 6.09 24.72 7.95
CA LYS A 55 7.49 25.11 8.12
C LYS A 55 7.82 26.16 7.05
N THR A 56 7.37 27.39 7.27
CA THR A 56 7.49 28.51 6.32
C THR A 56 8.90 29.06 6.31
N GLY A 57 9.48 29.18 5.12
CA GLY A 57 10.80 29.78 4.90
C GLY A 57 11.89 28.84 4.50
N SER A 58 11.60 27.55 4.29
CA SER A 58 12.56 26.57 3.78
C SER A 58 12.95 26.85 2.33
N GLU A 59 14.20 26.56 1.97
CA GLU A 59 14.71 26.69 0.61
C GLU A 59 14.15 25.59 -0.31
N MET A 60 13.92 24.39 0.27
CA MET A 60 13.35 23.21 -0.39
C MET A 60 12.18 22.70 0.43
N THR A 61 11.10 22.34 -0.23
CA THR A 61 9.96 21.65 0.39
C THR A 61 9.65 20.40 -0.43
N TRP A 62 9.76 19.24 0.21
CA TRP A 62 9.51 17.95 -0.41
C TRP A 62 8.16 17.38 0.00
N LYS A 63 7.55 16.61 -0.89
CA LYS A 63 6.33 15.86 -0.63
C LYS A 63 6.68 14.40 -0.36
N LEU A 64 6.23 13.89 0.79
CA LEU A 64 6.36 12.49 1.15
C LEU A 64 4.97 11.84 1.11
N ALA A 65 4.82 10.80 0.30
CA ALA A 65 3.56 10.05 0.14
C ALA A 65 3.59 8.73 0.92
N THR A 66 2.47 8.44 1.61
CA THR A 66 2.20 7.12 2.20
C THR A 66 0.70 6.80 2.16
N ASP A 67 0.35 5.54 1.97
CA ASP A 67 -1.02 5.05 2.05
C ASP A 67 -1.50 4.80 3.49
N ALA A 68 -0.55 4.66 4.42
CA ALA A 68 -0.83 4.38 5.82
C ALA A 68 -1.47 5.57 6.56
N ALA A 69 -2.31 5.28 7.54
CA ALA A 69 -2.98 6.26 8.37
C ALA A 69 -1.99 7.03 9.28
N LYS A 70 -2.40 8.22 9.75
CA LYS A 70 -1.57 9.11 10.58
C LYS A 70 -0.95 8.42 11.80
N ASP A 71 -1.73 7.59 12.48
CA ASP A 71 -1.30 6.95 13.73
C ASP A 71 -0.56 5.61 13.52
N TYR A 72 -0.39 5.19 12.29
CA TYR A 72 0.35 3.98 11.93
C TYR A 72 1.84 4.13 12.26
N PRO A 73 2.52 3.08 12.78
CA PRO A 73 3.93 3.17 13.20
C PRO A 73 4.86 3.74 12.14
N THR A 74 4.80 3.21 10.92
CA THR A 74 5.62 3.71 9.80
C THR A 74 5.35 5.19 9.51
N THR A 75 4.07 5.66 9.55
CA THR A 75 3.77 7.08 9.36
C THR A 75 4.39 7.94 10.46
N LYS A 76 4.37 7.49 11.72
CA LYS A 76 5.06 8.19 12.82
C LYS A 76 6.57 8.27 12.58
N ALA A 77 7.17 7.19 12.08
CA ALA A 77 8.60 7.18 11.72
C ALA A 77 8.90 8.13 10.56
N LEU A 78 8.02 8.21 9.56
CA LEU A 78 8.16 9.15 8.44
C LEU A 78 8.00 10.61 8.86
N VAL A 79 7.12 10.89 9.83
CA VAL A 79 7.03 12.23 10.44
C VAL A 79 8.32 12.58 11.18
N LYS A 80 8.87 11.64 11.97
CA LYS A 80 10.17 11.80 12.64
C LYS A 80 11.29 12.05 11.61
N PHE A 81 11.35 11.29 10.52
CA PHE A 81 12.27 11.53 9.41
C PHE A 81 12.18 12.97 8.90
N ALA A 82 10.95 13.44 8.63
CA ALA A 82 10.70 14.80 8.14
C ALA A 82 11.14 15.88 9.14
N ASP A 83 10.91 15.67 10.43
CA ASP A 83 11.31 16.58 11.48
C ASP A 83 12.85 16.63 11.63
N GLU A 84 13.51 15.50 11.59
CA GLU A 84 14.98 15.43 11.69
C GLU A 84 15.69 16.03 10.49
N VAL A 85 15.19 15.79 9.27
CA VAL A 85 15.74 16.45 8.07
C VAL A 85 15.63 17.97 8.21
N TYR A 86 14.50 18.47 8.71
CA TYR A 86 14.29 19.90 8.95
C TYR A 86 15.29 20.44 10.00
N GLU A 87 15.42 19.76 11.13
CA GLU A 87 16.33 20.18 12.21
C GLU A 87 17.79 20.12 11.79
N LYS A 88 18.26 18.98 11.23
CA LYS A 88 19.64 18.77 10.81
C LYS A 88 20.04 19.71 9.66
N SER A 89 19.09 20.07 8.78
CA SER A 89 19.34 21.06 7.70
C SER A 89 19.23 22.52 8.16
N ASN A 90 19.04 22.78 9.46
CA ASN A 90 18.77 24.11 10.00
C ASN A 90 17.59 24.84 9.32
N GLY A 91 16.53 24.08 9.01
CA GLY A 91 15.32 24.59 8.39
C GLY A 91 15.37 24.80 6.88
N ARG A 92 16.47 24.44 6.21
CA ARG A 92 16.60 24.58 4.74
C ARG A 92 15.68 23.61 3.98
N ILE A 93 15.53 22.40 4.49
CA ILE A 93 14.75 21.33 3.86
C ILE A 93 13.54 21.03 4.75
N ALA A 94 12.34 21.22 4.21
CA ALA A 94 11.10 20.79 4.83
C ALA A 94 10.50 19.62 4.07
N ILE A 95 9.81 18.71 4.76
CA ILE A 95 9.10 17.59 4.15
C ILE A 95 7.65 17.62 4.64
N ASP A 96 6.72 17.73 3.70
CA ASP A 96 5.29 17.63 3.96
C ASP A 96 4.87 16.16 3.80
N VAL A 97 4.36 15.55 4.87
CA VAL A 97 3.90 14.16 4.87
C VAL A 97 2.42 14.09 4.49
N TYR A 98 2.13 13.37 3.43
CA TYR A 98 0.79 13.10 2.91
C TYR A 98 0.42 11.65 3.20
N GLU A 99 -0.33 11.44 4.27
CA GLU A 99 -0.81 10.14 4.72
C GLU A 99 -2.13 9.72 4.08
N SER A 100 -2.56 8.47 4.34
CA SER A 100 -3.90 7.95 3.98
C SER A 100 -4.24 8.07 2.49
N SER A 101 -3.27 7.84 1.61
CA SER A 101 -3.44 7.88 0.15
C SER A 101 -3.94 9.23 -0.39
N ILE A 102 -3.67 10.37 0.29
CA ILE A 102 -4.11 11.71 -0.18
C ILE A 102 -3.54 12.04 -1.57
N LEU A 103 -2.34 11.56 -1.91
CA LEU A 103 -1.72 11.76 -3.23
C LEU A 103 -2.06 10.66 -4.25
N GLY A 104 -3.00 9.78 -3.95
CA GLY A 104 -3.40 8.64 -4.77
C GLY A 104 -3.05 7.31 -4.11
N ASP A 105 -3.38 6.21 -4.78
CA ASP A 105 -2.96 4.87 -4.37
C ASP A 105 -1.45 4.68 -4.57
N GLU A 106 -0.92 3.58 -4.02
CA GLU A 106 0.52 3.32 -3.98
C GLU A 106 1.16 3.25 -5.37
N VAL A 107 0.45 2.71 -6.36
CA VAL A 107 0.92 2.68 -7.76
C VAL A 107 0.97 4.10 -8.34
N SER A 108 -0.07 4.89 -8.10
CA SER A 108 -0.16 6.26 -8.59
C SER A 108 0.95 7.16 -8.03
N TYR A 109 1.21 7.10 -6.72
CA TYR A 109 2.28 7.94 -6.17
C TYR A 109 3.68 7.38 -6.43
N MET A 110 3.86 6.08 -6.71
CA MET A 110 5.11 5.52 -7.22
C MET A 110 5.42 6.09 -8.62
N GLU A 111 4.44 6.17 -9.51
CA GLU A 111 4.60 6.81 -10.83
C GLU A 111 4.92 8.31 -10.69
N GLN A 112 4.28 9.01 -9.73
CA GLN A 112 4.57 10.40 -9.41
C GLN A 112 5.99 10.58 -8.86
N LEU A 113 6.48 9.64 -8.04
CA LEU A 113 7.86 9.62 -7.55
C LEU A 113 8.86 9.49 -8.71
N GLN A 114 8.63 8.56 -9.65
CA GLN A 114 9.47 8.41 -10.84
C GLN A 114 9.47 9.68 -11.70
N ALA A 115 8.33 10.36 -11.81
CA ALA A 115 8.17 11.60 -12.57
C ALA A 115 8.67 12.86 -11.83
N GLY A 116 9.06 12.76 -10.56
CA GLY A 116 9.54 13.88 -9.73
C GLY A 116 8.45 14.87 -9.31
N THR A 117 7.18 14.46 -9.27
CA THR A 117 6.06 15.26 -8.73
C THR A 117 5.74 14.92 -7.28
N VAL A 118 6.20 13.77 -6.81
CA VAL A 118 6.39 13.36 -5.42
C VAL A 118 7.89 13.17 -5.22
N ASP A 119 8.42 13.61 -4.11
CA ASP A 119 9.86 13.66 -3.82
C ASP A 119 10.33 12.43 -3.04
N VAL A 120 9.50 11.98 -2.09
CA VAL A 120 9.74 10.81 -1.23
C VAL A 120 8.47 9.97 -1.17
N ALA A 121 8.60 8.65 -1.12
CA ALA A 121 7.46 7.75 -0.97
C ALA A 121 7.81 6.52 -0.13
N LYS A 122 6.83 6.06 0.66
CA LYS A 122 6.82 4.74 1.24
C LYS A 122 6.23 3.77 0.22
N LEU A 123 6.95 2.73 -0.15
CA LEU A 123 6.50 1.72 -1.10
C LEU A 123 6.54 0.33 -0.46
N SER A 124 5.41 -0.36 -0.45
CA SER A 124 5.36 -1.76 -0.06
C SER A 124 6.05 -2.64 -1.10
N LEU A 125 6.65 -3.74 -0.66
CA LEU A 125 7.25 -4.70 -1.59
C LEU A 125 6.24 -5.28 -2.58
N GLY A 126 4.98 -5.43 -2.17
CA GLY A 126 3.93 -5.91 -3.05
C GLY A 126 3.74 -5.03 -4.28
N THR A 127 3.72 -3.71 -4.08
CA THR A 127 3.62 -2.72 -5.17
C THR A 127 4.96 -2.55 -5.89
N LEU A 128 6.05 -2.39 -5.14
CA LEU A 128 7.38 -2.17 -5.68
C LEU A 128 7.85 -3.29 -6.62
N SER A 129 7.50 -4.53 -6.31
CA SER A 129 7.82 -5.70 -7.13
C SER A 129 7.11 -5.73 -8.49
N GLY A 130 6.10 -4.92 -8.70
CA GLY A 130 5.52 -4.66 -10.02
C GLY A 130 6.44 -3.83 -10.91
N LEU A 131 7.35 -3.07 -10.33
CA LEU A 131 8.37 -2.26 -11.01
C LEU A 131 9.73 -2.97 -10.99
N TYR A 132 10.21 -3.37 -9.83
CA TYR A 132 11.47 -4.07 -9.61
C TYR A 132 11.17 -5.53 -9.24
N GLU A 133 11.06 -6.37 -10.26
CA GLU A 133 10.50 -7.73 -10.16
C GLU A 133 11.29 -8.64 -9.19
N ASP A 134 12.62 -8.52 -9.10
CA ASP A 134 13.45 -9.36 -8.24
C ASP A 134 13.07 -9.24 -6.76
N THR A 135 12.52 -8.10 -6.34
CA THR A 135 12.07 -7.89 -4.96
C THR A 135 10.90 -8.79 -4.55
N GLN A 136 10.25 -9.49 -5.49
CA GLN A 136 9.23 -10.49 -5.17
C GLN A 136 9.76 -11.62 -4.28
N VAL A 137 11.06 -11.92 -4.34
CA VAL A 137 11.67 -12.97 -3.51
C VAL A 137 11.41 -12.78 -2.02
N PHE A 138 11.34 -11.52 -1.55
CA PHE A 138 11.07 -11.21 -0.14
C PHE A 138 9.61 -11.53 0.28
N LEU A 139 8.72 -11.73 -0.68
CA LEU A 139 7.33 -12.11 -0.44
C LEU A 139 7.10 -13.62 -0.44
N LEU A 140 8.18 -14.42 -0.57
CA LEU A 140 8.07 -15.88 -0.47
C LEU A 140 7.49 -16.27 0.90
N PRO A 141 6.45 -17.11 0.91
CA PRO A 141 5.80 -17.50 2.16
C PRO A 141 6.78 -18.17 3.12
N PHE A 142 6.76 -17.78 4.40
CA PHE A 142 7.61 -18.30 5.46
C PHE A 142 9.13 -18.20 5.20
N LEU A 143 9.57 -17.27 4.33
CA LEU A 143 10.99 -16.99 4.07
C LEU A 143 11.72 -16.55 5.36
N PHE A 144 11.12 -15.61 6.07
CA PHE A 144 11.56 -15.12 7.37
C PHE A 144 10.67 -15.66 8.49
N LYS A 145 11.25 -16.06 9.59
CA LYS A 145 10.51 -16.50 10.78
C LYS A 145 9.91 -15.33 11.57
N ASN A 146 10.54 -14.17 11.48
CA ASN A 146 10.18 -12.97 12.21
C ASN A 146 10.95 -11.74 11.68
N ASN A 147 10.63 -10.55 12.19
CA ASN A 147 11.30 -9.31 11.84
C ASN A 147 12.82 -9.34 12.09
N THR A 148 13.30 -10.03 13.13
CA THR A 148 14.74 -10.11 13.42
C THR A 148 15.51 -10.78 12.27
N GLU A 149 15.00 -11.87 11.70
CA GLU A 149 15.61 -12.51 10.53
C GLU A 149 15.58 -11.58 9.31
N MET A 150 14.45 -10.89 9.07
CA MET A 150 14.32 -9.94 7.97
C MET A 150 15.32 -8.78 8.11
N TRP A 151 15.39 -8.15 9.27
CA TRP A 151 16.31 -7.02 9.51
C TRP A 151 17.77 -7.43 9.36
N LYS A 152 18.16 -8.64 9.79
CA LYS A 152 19.53 -9.16 9.58
C LYS A 152 19.92 -9.18 8.10
N VAL A 153 18.97 -9.46 7.20
CA VAL A 153 19.19 -9.46 5.75
C VAL A 153 19.23 -8.04 5.20
N LEU A 154 18.33 -7.16 5.66
CA LEU A 154 18.21 -5.78 5.16
C LEU A 154 19.36 -4.86 5.60
N GLU A 155 19.93 -5.10 6.77
CA GLU A 155 21.11 -4.37 7.27
C GLU A 155 22.41 -4.77 6.55
N GLY A 156 22.38 -5.84 5.75
CA GLY A 156 23.51 -6.39 5.02
C GLY A 156 23.62 -5.93 3.57
N GLU A 157 24.39 -6.71 2.81
CA GLU A 157 24.64 -6.49 1.38
C GLU A 157 23.36 -6.62 0.55
N VAL A 158 22.46 -7.53 0.94
CA VAL A 158 21.18 -7.75 0.25
C VAL A 158 20.33 -6.48 0.28
N GLY A 159 20.17 -5.83 1.44
CA GLY A 159 19.41 -4.58 1.53
C GLY A 159 20.05 -3.44 0.74
N THR A 160 21.40 -3.39 0.71
CA THR A 160 22.13 -2.42 -0.12
C THR A 160 21.87 -2.67 -1.60
N THR A 161 21.91 -3.93 -2.04
CA THR A 161 21.61 -4.32 -3.42
C THR A 161 20.20 -3.92 -3.84
N VAL A 162 19.22 -4.16 -2.98
CA VAL A 162 17.83 -3.75 -3.24
C VAL A 162 17.71 -2.24 -3.41
N LYS A 163 18.28 -1.45 -2.48
CA LYS A 163 18.22 0.02 -2.55
C LYS A 163 18.87 0.56 -3.83
N ASN A 164 20.02 0.03 -4.21
CA ASN A 164 20.77 0.48 -5.39
C ASN A 164 20.11 0.01 -6.70
N GLY A 165 19.50 -1.17 -6.72
CA GLY A 165 18.78 -1.68 -7.90
C GLY A 165 17.59 -0.82 -8.33
N LEU A 166 17.05 -0.02 -7.42
CA LEU A 166 15.98 0.94 -7.72
C LEU A 166 16.42 2.10 -8.62
N ASN A 167 17.73 2.36 -8.72
CA ASN A 167 18.25 3.46 -9.55
C ASN A 167 17.96 3.23 -11.04
N ASP A 168 17.86 1.99 -11.49
CA ASP A 168 17.46 1.65 -12.88
C ASP A 168 16.01 2.07 -13.20
N TYR A 169 15.23 2.39 -12.16
CA TYR A 169 13.82 2.79 -12.26
C TYR A 169 13.58 4.26 -11.87
N SER A 170 14.62 5.10 -11.91
CA SER A 170 14.55 6.53 -11.52
C SER A 170 14.21 6.76 -10.05
N ILE A 171 14.52 5.81 -9.19
CA ILE A 171 14.24 5.82 -7.75
C ILE A 171 15.52 5.52 -6.98
N GLN A 172 15.79 6.27 -5.91
CA GLN A 172 16.81 5.97 -4.90
C GLN A 172 16.16 5.38 -3.67
N GLY A 173 16.51 4.15 -3.28
CA GLY A 173 16.13 3.60 -1.97
C GLY A 173 16.96 4.23 -0.87
N ILE A 174 16.32 4.88 0.12
CA ILE A 174 17.01 5.56 1.23
C ILE A 174 16.91 4.81 2.56
N GLY A 175 15.94 3.90 2.71
CA GLY A 175 15.78 3.12 3.94
C GLY A 175 14.69 2.07 3.85
N PHE A 176 14.48 1.41 4.97
CA PHE A 176 13.42 0.44 5.17
C PHE A 176 12.65 0.74 6.45
N THR A 177 11.38 0.36 6.49
CA THR A 177 10.54 0.34 7.68
C THR A 177 9.85 -1.00 7.80
N ASP A 178 9.40 -1.36 9.01
CA ASP A 178 8.62 -2.58 9.22
C ASP A 178 7.27 -2.51 8.49
N ASN A 179 6.86 -3.64 7.92
CA ASN A 179 5.48 -3.90 7.53
C ASN A 179 4.96 -5.16 8.25
N GLY A 180 5.83 -5.78 9.03
CA GLY A 180 5.55 -6.89 9.94
C GLY A 180 5.17 -8.19 9.25
N SER A 181 4.57 -9.07 10.05
CA SER A 181 4.08 -10.36 9.56
C SER A 181 2.63 -10.24 9.14
N ARG A 182 2.35 -10.72 7.93
CA ARG A 182 1.02 -10.71 7.32
C ARG A 182 0.28 -11.97 7.70
N CYS A 183 -1.00 -11.83 8.01
CA CYS A 183 -1.91 -12.89 8.35
C CYS A 183 -3.21 -12.74 7.54
N PHE A 184 -3.96 -13.83 7.37
CA PHE A 184 -5.25 -13.77 6.70
C PHE A 184 -6.33 -13.20 7.62
N TYR A 185 -7.25 -12.43 7.05
CA TYR A 185 -8.48 -12.00 7.70
C TYR A 185 -9.67 -12.25 6.76
N THR A 186 -10.77 -12.76 7.29
CA THR A 186 -11.86 -13.32 6.48
C THR A 186 -13.25 -13.01 7.04
N THR A 187 -14.26 -13.06 6.17
CA THR A 187 -15.66 -12.87 6.56
C THR A 187 -16.28 -14.10 7.26
N THR A 188 -15.65 -15.25 7.13
CA THR A 188 -16.01 -16.53 7.78
C THR A 188 -14.77 -17.13 8.40
N GLU A 189 -14.92 -17.88 9.46
CA GLU A 189 -13.78 -18.54 10.12
C GLU A 189 -13.02 -19.44 9.15
N VAL A 190 -11.71 -19.34 9.21
CA VAL A 190 -10.74 -20.17 8.45
C VAL A 190 -9.73 -20.66 9.47
N ASP A 191 -9.64 -21.98 9.64
CA ASP A 191 -8.72 -22.63 10.56
C ASP A 191 -7.95 -23.81 9.91
N SER A 192 -8.24 -24.12 8.65
CA SER A 192 -7.63 -25.20 7.89
C SER A 192 -7.45 -24.85 6.41
N LEU A 193 -6.62 -25.63 5.71
CA LEU A 193 -6.42 -25.50 4.26
C LEU A 193 -7.73 -25.67 3.47
N ASP A 194 -8.62 -26.54 3.96
CA ASP A 194 -9.89 -26.80 3.26
C ASP A 194 -10.81 -25.60 3.21
N ASP A 195 -10.71 -24.68 4.17
CA ASP A 195 -11.55 -23.49 4.27
C ASP A 195 -11.16 -22.41 3.25
N PHE A 196 -9.96 -22.48 2.68
CA PHE A 196 -9.55 -21.59 1.60
C PHE A 196 -10.19 -21.92 0.25
N LYS A 197 -10.72 -23.15 0.07
CA LYS A 197 -11.20 -23.62 -1.23
C LYS A 197 -12.31 -22.74 -1.82
N GLY A 198 -11.95 -22.07 -2.91
CA GLY A 198 -12.85 -21.18 -3.64
C GLY A 198 -13.11 -19.84 -2.97
N LEU A 199 -12.45 -19.53 -1.83
CA LEU A 199 -12.59 -18.26 -1.14
C LEU A 199 -11.92 -17.15 -1.94
N ALA A 200 -12.66 -16.06 -2.20
CA ALA A 200 -12.10 -14.88 -2.89
C ALA A 200 -11.27 -14.07 -1.89
N ILE A 201 -9.95 -14.13 -2.01
CA ILE A 201 -9.00 -13.45 -1.13
C ILE A 201 -8.38 -12.28 -1.85
N ARG A 202 -8.51 -11.10 -1.24
CA ARG A 202 -7.82 -9.89 -1.71
C ARG A 202 -6.32 -10.02 -1.49
N VAL A 203 -5.56 -9.70 -2.52
CA VAL A 203 -4.11 -9.51 -2.46
C VAL A 203 -3.73 -8.20 -3.16
N GLN A 204 -2.51 -7.73 -2.92
CA GLN A 204 -1.92 -6.66 -3.72
C GLN A 204 -1.76 -7.12 -5.17
N ASN A 205 -1.61 -6.18 -6.11
CA ASN A 205 -1.38 -6.52 -7.52
C ASN A 205 0.03 -7.09 -7.73
N ASN A 206 0.20 -8.34 -7.32
CA ASN A 206 1.46 -9.03 -7.29
C ASN A 206 1.28 -10.51 -7.70
N GLN A 207 2.11 -10.99 -8.64
CA GLN A 207 1.95 -12.32 -9.20
C GLN A 207 2.25 -13.42 -8.16
N LEU A 208 3.28 -13.24 -7.31
CA LEU A 208 3.62 -14.21 -6.26
C LEU A 208 2.47 -14.35 -5.26
N MET A 209 1.87 -13.23 -4.84
CA MET A 209 0.73 -13.25 -3.92
C MET A 209 -0.49 -13.93 -4.56
N ASN A 210 -0.72 -13.72 -5.87
CA ASN A 210 -1.74 -14.47 -6.61
C ASN A 210 -1.46 -15.97 -6.60
N SER A 211 -0.22 -16.38 -6.87
CA SER A 211 0.20 -17.80 -6.86
C SER A 211 0.04 -18.40 -5.46
N MET A 212 0.42 -17.68 -4.41
CA MET A 212 0.28 -18.10 -3.01
C MET A 212 -1.19 -18.43 -2.66
N VAL A 213 -2.12 -17.51 -2.90
CA VAL A 213 -3.54 -17.73 -2.63
C VAL A 213 -4.10 -18.88 -3.47
N SER A 214 -3.67 -18.99 -4.73
CA SER A 214 -4.09 -20.10 -5.60
C SER A 214 -3.61 -21.45 -5.12
N CYS A 215 -2.39 -21.54 -4.58
CA CYS A 215 -1.83 -22.76 -3.98
C CYS A 215 -2.60 -23.21 -2.73
N LEU A 216 -3.17 -22.27 -1.97
CA LEU A 216 -4.08 -22.58 -0.84
C LEU A 216 -5.48 -23.03 -1.32
N GLY A 217 -5.77 -22.97 -2.62
CA GLY A 217 -7.08 -23.30 -3.18
C GLY A 217 -8.06 -22.13 -3.22
N GLY A 218 -7.62 -20.92 -2.84
CA GLY A 218 -8.39 -19.69 -2.91
C GLY A 218 -8.38 -19.06 -4.32
N ASN A 219 -9.19 -18.04 -4.49
CA ASN A 219 -9.26 -17.23 -5.70
C ASN A 219 -8.68 -15.84 -5.39
N PRO A 220 -7.49 -15.49 -5.90
CA PRO A 220 -6.91 -14.18 -5.65
C PRO A 220 -7.69 -13.07 -6.36
N VAL A 221 -7.88 -11.94 -5.68
CA VAL A 221 -8.54 -10.75 -6.20
C VAL A 221 -7.64 -9.54 -5.97
N ASN A 222 -7.17 -8.91 -7.03
CA ASN A 222 -6.30 -7.73 -6.91
C ASN A 222 -7.16 -6.48 -6.67
N VAL A 223 -6.94 -5.82 -5.52
CA VAL A 223 -7.62 -4.59 -5.11
C VAL A 223 -6.61 -3.68 -4.42
N SER A 224 -6.62 -2.38 -4.76
CA SER A 224 -5.78 -1.35 -4.12
C SER A 224 -6.09 -1.24 -2.62
N ALA A 225 -5.09 -0.84 -1.81
CA ALA A 225 -5.23 -0.81 -0.35
C ALA A 225 -6.43 0.04 0.12
N ASN A 226 -6.60 1.23 -0.44
CA ASN A 226 -7.69 2.16 -0.12
C ASN A 226 -9.11 1.67 -0.52
N GLU A 227 -9.22 0.59 -1.30
CA GLU A 227 -10.50 0.02 -1.75
C GLU A 227 -10.88 -1.27 -1.01
N VAL A 228 -10.00 -1.80 -0.14
CA VAL A 228 -10.17 -3.12 0.49
C VAL A 228 -11.43 -3.19 1.34
N TYR A 229 -11.69 -2.18 2.19
CA TYR A 229 -12.88 -2.17 3.05
C TYR A 229 -14.17 -2.27 2.22
N SER A 230 -14.28 -1.47 1.16
CA SER A 230 -15.47 -1.49 0.29
C SER A 230 -15.59 -2.77 -0.52
N ALA A 231 -14.48 -3.38 -0.95
CA ALA A 231 -14.47 -4.65 -1.65
C ALA A 231 -14.97 -5.80 -0.76
N LEU A 232 -14.58 -5.82 0.52
CA LEU A 232 -15.09 -6.75 1.53
C LEU A 232 -16.58 -6.50 1.82
N GLN A 233 -16.94 -5.25 2.08
CA GLN A 233 -18.33 -4.87 2.40
C GLN A 233 -19.31 -5.21 1.29
N THR A 234 -18.93 -5.03 0.03
CA THR A 234 -19.74 -5.36 -1.15
C THR A 234 -19.65 -6.83 -1.55
N GLY A 235 -18.73 -7.59 -0.94
CA GLY A 235 -18.55 -9.02 -1.17
C GLY A 235 -17.81 -9.36 -2.46
N VAL A 236 -17.07 -8.41 -3.05
CA VAL A 236 -16.11 -8.64 -4.15
C VAL A 236 -15.03 -9.62 -3.72
N CYS A 237 -14.53 -9.48 -2.50
CA CYS A 237 -13.71 -10.48 -1.82
C CYS A 237 -14.34 -10.92 -0.48
N LYS A 238 -13.88 -12.04 0.05
CA LYS A 238 -14.35 -12.67 1.28
C LYS A 238 -13.27 -12.69 2.36
N GLY A 239 -12.12 -12.14 2.06
CA GLY A 239 -10.98 -11.98 2.94
C GLY A 239 -9.87 -11.24 2.24
N GLY A 240 -8.79 -11.06 2.97
CA GLY A 240 -7.54 -10.50 2.51
C GLY A 240 -6.42 -10.94 3.42
N GLU A 241 -5.26 -10.38 3.22
CA GLU A 241 -4.08 -10.62 4.05
C GLU A 241 -3.36 -9.30 4.32
N ASN A 242 -2.96 -9.10 5.57
CA ASN A 242 -2.15 -7.97 6.00
C ASN A 242 -1.71 -8.16 7.47
N ASN A 243 -0.91 -7.23 8.00
CA ASN A 243 -0.53 -7.23 9.41
C ASN A 243 -1.67 -6.72 10.32
N PRO A 244 -1.66 -7.06 11.63
CA PRO A 244 -2.72 -6.66 12.57
C PRO A 244 -2.93 -5.15 12.70
N ASN A 245 -1.86 -4.34 12.53
CA ASN A 245 -1.97 -2.88 12.61
C ASN A 245 -2.85 -2.32 11.48
N ILE A 246 -2.70 -2.82 10.24
CA ILE A 246 -3.55 -2.45 9.11
C ILE A 246 -4.97 -2.98 9.29
N ILE A 247 -5.14 -4.23 9.75
CA ILE A 247 -6.48 -4.79 9.99
C ILE A 247 -7.26 -3.90 10.97
N LEU A 248 -6.58 -3.34 11.96
CA LEU A 248 -7.16 -2.42 12.93
C LEU A 248 -7.38 -1.01 12.35
N SER A 249 -6.31 -0.39 11.80
CA SER A 249 -6.35 1.02 11.35
C SER A 249 -7.37 1.26 10.25
N ASP A 250 -7.49 0.31 9.31
CA ASP A 250 -8.40 0.38 8.18
C ASP A 250 -9.78 -0.20 8.51
N SER A 251 -10.01 -0.54 9.79
CA SER A 251 -11.29 -1.09 10.30
C SER A 251 -11.75 -2.36 9.57
N LEU A 252 -10.83 -3.13 9.00
CA LEU A 252 -11.16 -4.33 8.20
C LEU A 252 -11.85 -5.41 9.05
N TYR A 253 -11.58 -5.44 10.36
CA TYR A 253 -12.25 -6.33 11.32
C TYR A 253 -13.78 -6.16 11.37
N GLU A 254 -14.30 -4.99 10.99
CA GLU A 254 -15.76 -4.75 11.00
C GLU A 254 -16.48 -5.56 9.91
N VAL A 255 -15.82 -5.82 8.81
CA VAL A 255 -16.34 -6.52 7.64
C VAL A 255 -15.74 -7.91 7.42
N ALA A 256 -14.60 -8.21 8.05
CA ALA A 256 -13.90 -9.49 8.03
C ALA A 256 -13.30 -9.79 9.42
N PRO A 257 -14.13 -10.25 10.39
CA PRO A 257 -13.74 -10.30 11.80
C PRO A 257 -12.89 -11.50 12.21
N TYR A 258 -12.64 -12.47 11.31
CA TYR A 258 -11.83 -13.65 11.62
C TYR A 258 -10.41 -13.42 11.15
N VAL A 259 -9.45 -13.40 12.07
CA VAL A 259 -8.03 -13.16 11.80
C VAL A 259 -7.24 -14.42 12.12
N LEU A 260 -6.66 -15.04 11.09
CA LEU A 260 -5.81 -16.24 11.19
C LEU A 260 -4.35 -15.80 11.29
N MET A 261 -3.75 -15.95 12.47
CA MET A 261 -2.37 -15.52 12.77
C MET A 261 -1.33 -16.53 12.26
N ASP A 262 -1.35 -16.81 10.97
CA ASP A 262 -0.45 -17.76 10.33
C ASP A 262 0.93 -17.17 9.98
N ASN A 263 1.04 -15.84 9.98
CA ASN A 263 2.29 -15.10 9.71
C ASN A 263 3.00 -15.60 8.45
N HIS A 264 2.24 -15.83 7.38
CA HIS A 264 2.74 -16.46 6.15
C HIS A 264 3.78 -15.63 5.39
N VAL A 265 3.79 -14.31 5.52
CA VAL A 265 4.81 -13.42 4.93
C VAL A 265 5.24 -12.39 5.96
N THR A 266 6.54 -12.31 6.26
CA THR A 266 7.14 -11.19 7.02
C THR A 266 7.82 -10.28 6.02
N THR A 267 7.44 -9.00 6.00
CA THR A 267 7.83 -8.06 4.95
C THR A 267 8.15 -6.67 5.49
N MET A 268 8.70 -5.82 4.64
CA MET A 268 9.07 -4.44 4.92
C MET A 268 8.49 -3.50 3.86
N ASP A 269 8.51 -2.22 4.17
CA ASP A 269 8.37 -1.16 3.19
C ASP A 269 9.73 -0.58 2.83
N VAL A 270 9.86 -0.07 1.62
CA VAL A 270 11.06 0.64 1.16
C VAL A 270 10.77 2.13 1.11
N ILE A 271 11.59 2.92 1.76
CA ILE A 271 11.49 4.37 1.68
C ILE A 271 12.36 4.84 0.53
N CYS A 272 11.71 5.49 -0.41
CA CYS A 272 12.23 5.82 -1.73
C CYS A 272 12.23 7.33 -1.96
N MET A 273 13.21 7.80 -2.70
CA MET A 273 13.33 9.19 -3.13
C MET A 273 13.44 9.25 -4.66
N ASN A 274 12.94 10.31 -5.29
CA ASN A 274 13.17 10.55 -6.71
C ASN A 274 14.68 10.62 -6.98
N LEU A 275 15.17 9.89 -7.99
CA LEU A 275 16.61 9.77 -8.25
C LEU A 275 17.24 11.10 -8.71
N ASP A 276 16.55 11.87 -9.56
CA ASP A 276 17.06 13.16 -10.04
C ASP A 276 17.20 14.16 -8.87
N LEU A 277 16.22 14.16 -7.94
CA LEU A 277 16.29 14.95 -6.73
C LEU A 277 17.47 14.49 -5.86
N TRP A 278 17.59 13.19 -5.60
CA TRP A 278 18.71 12.63 -4.85
C TRP A 278 20.07 13.03 -5.43
N ASP A 279 20.24 12.92 -6.74
CA ASP A 279 21.48 13.24 -7.44
C ASP A 279 21.82 14.74 -7.39
N SER A 280 20.79 15.59 -7.29
CA SER A 280 20.95 17.04 -7.16
C SER A 280 21.39 17.50 -5.78
N LEU A 281 21.26 16.67 -4.74
CA LEU A 281 21.61 17.00 -3.37
C LEU A 281 23.14 17.09 -3.20
N SER A 282 23.57 18.01 -2.35
CA SER A 282 24.94 18.04 -1.86
C SER A 282 25.29 16.80 -1.04
N ASP A 283 26.59 16.50 -0.90
CA ASP A 283 27.02 15.38 -0.04
C ASP A 283 26.56 15.58 1.41
N GLU A 284 26.53 16.82 1.91
CA GLU A 284 26.03 17.18 3.24
C GLU A 284 24.51 16.86 3.35
N ASP A 285 23.71 17.23 2.35
CA ASP A 285 22.26 16.96 2.38
C ASP A 285 21.96 15.46 2.26
N LYS A 286 22.74 14.72 1.48
CA LYS A 286 22.64 13.24 1.42
C LYS A 286 22.97 12.60 2.77
N GLU A 287 23.97 13.11 3.49
CA GLU A 287 24.32 12.64 4.83
C GLU A 287 23.17 12.91 5.82
N ILE A 288 22.59 14.12 5.79
CA ILE A 288 21.42 14.48 6.60
C ILE A 288 20.25 13.53 6.35
N VAL A 289 19.92 13.26 5.07
CA VAL A 289 18.82 12.33 4.72
C VAL A 289 19.11 10.92 5.22
N ASN A 290 20.33 10.42 5.03
CA ASN A 290 20.70 9.07 5.47
C ASN A 290 20.66 8.92 7.00
N GLU A 291 21.20 9.90 7.75
CA GLU A 291 21.14 9.88 9.21
C GLU A 291 19.69 9.95 9.72
N ALA A 292 18.92 10.90 9.21
CA ALA A 292 17.52 11.05 9.62
C ALA A 292 16.70 9.78 9.30
N MET A 293 16.97 9.13 8.17
CA MET A 293 16.29 7.88 7.83
C MET A 293 16.73 6.72 8.73
N ALA A 294 18.00 6.64 9.10
CA ALA A 294 18.49 5.64 10.05
C ALA A 294 17.83 5.80 11.43
N ASP A 295 17.71 7.03 11.92
CA ASP A 295 17.06 7.35 13.19
C ASP A 295 15.56 7.04 13.13
N ALA A 296 14.90 7.33 12.01
CA ALA A 296 13.48 7.00 11.77
C ALA A 296 13.25 5.49 11.70
N THR A 297 14.13 4.75 11.01
CA THR A 297 14.08 3.28 10.96
C THR A 297 14.24 2.66 12.36
N ALA A 298 15.19 3.18 13.16
CA ALA A 298 15.38 2.70 14.52
C ALA A 298 14.15 2.94 15.39
N TYR A 299 13.52 4.11 15.26
CA TYR A 299 12.29 4.44 15.97
C TYR A 299 11.11 3.58 15.52
N ASP A 300 10.95 3.33 14.20
CA ASP A 300 9.90 2.45 13.68
C ASP A 300 10.00 1.05 14.32
N ARG A 301 11.19 0.48 14.32
CA ARG A 301 11.48 -0.84 14.95
C ARG A 301 11.20 -0.86 16.45
N GLU A 302 11.53 0.22 17.16
CA GLU A 302 11.27 0.34 18.61
C GLU A 302 9.77 0.25 18.93
N ILE A 303 8.93 0.93 18.14
CA ILE A 303 7.51 1.02 18.41
C ILE A 303 6.68 -0.09 17.76
N TRP A 304 7.26 -0.87 16.83
CA TRP A 304 6.54 -1.82 16.00
C TRP A 304 5.93 -2.97 16.79
N ASP A 305 6.73 -3.70 17.55
CA ASP A 305 6.28 -4.91 18.26
C ASP A 305 5.20 -4.58 19.31
N ASP A 306 5.37 -3.48 20.03
CA ASP A 306 4.38 -3.00 21.01
C ASP A 306 3.07 -2.62 20.29
N SER A 307 3.14 -1.99 19.12
CA SER A 307 1.95 -1.59 18.37
C SER A 307 1.19 -2.80 17.81
N VAL A 308 1.89 -3.85 17.37
CA VAL A 308 1.26 -5.10 16.93
C VAL A 308 0.54 -5.79 18.08
N ALA A 309 1.17 -5.87 19.26
CA ALA A 309 0.55 -6.46 20.45
C ALA A 309 -0.70 -5.69 20.90
N GLU A 310 -0.63 -4.35 20.87
CA GLU A 310 -1.76 -3.46 21.17
C GLU A 310 -2.89 -3.62 20.14
N SER A 311 -2.55 -3.72 18.87
CA SER A 311 -3.53 -3.93 17.80
C SER A 311 -4.25 -5.26 17.92
N ILE A 312 -3.55 -6.35 18.20
CA ILE A 312 -4.16 -7.67 18.43
C ILE A 312 -5.12 -7.61 19.64
N GLN A 313 -4.71 -6.97 20.73
CA GLN A 313 -5.57 -6.82 21.90
C GLN A 313 -6.82 -5.98 21.58
N THR A 314 -6.62 -4.87 20.87
CA THR A 314 -7.73 -3.99 20.48
C THR A 314 -8.70 -4.68 19.52
N LEU A 315 -8.20 -5.48 18.57
CA LEU A 315 -9.03 -6.30 17.66
C LEU A 315 -9.91 -7.28 18.47
N LYS A 316 -9.35 -7.97 19.47
CA LYS A 316 -10.10 -8.83 20.39
C LYS A 316 -11.18 -8.06 21.15
N ASP A 317 -10.84 -6.90 21.70
CA ASP A 317 -11.78 -6.05 22.46
C ASP A 317 -12.91 -5.50 21.58
N LYS A 318 -12.65 -5.32 20.30
CA LYS A 318 -13.64 -4.92 19.26
C LYS A 318 -14.46 -6.09 18.71
N GLY A 319 -14.21 -7.30 19.16
CA GLY A 319 -14.98 -8.49 18.82
C GLY A 319 -14.46 -9.29 17.62
N ALA A 320 -13.25 -9.03 17.15
CA ALA A 320 -12.60 -9.90 16.18
C ALA A 320 -12.22 -11.25 16.83
N THR A 321 -12.36 -12.32 16.06
CA THR A 321 -11.93 -13.66 16.44
C THR A 321 -10.50 -13.87 15.96
N ILE A 322 -9.57 -14.02 16.88
CA ILE A 322 -8.16 -14.30 16.58
C ILE A 322 -7.95 -15.81 16.63
N VAL A 323 -7.59 -16.38 15.49
CA VAL A 323 -7.31 -17.82 15.33
C VAL A 323 -5.79 -18.00 15.27
N GLU A 324 -5.25 -18.76 16.20
CA GLU A 324 -3.83 -19.14 16.20
C GLU A 324 -3.73 -20.59 15.68
N PRO A 325 -3.19 -20.80 14.46
CA PRO A 325 -3.09 -22.12 13.89
C PRO A 325 -2.07 -22.97 14.66
N ASP A 326 -2.33 -24.28 14.76
CA ASP A 326 -1.35 -25.20 15.29
C ASP A 326 -0.24 -25.53 14.26
N ASP A 327 0.82 -26.20 14.72
CA ASP A 327 1.97 -26.54 13.87
C ASP A 327 1.56 -27.41 12.68
N ALA A 328 0.60 -28.30 12.83
CA ALA A 328 0.14 -29.19 11.76
C ALA A 328 -0.60 -28.40 10.67
N THR A 329 -1.39 -27.41 11.05
CA THR A 329 -2.05 -26.48 10.12
C THR A 329 -1.02 -25.64 9.37
N LEU A 330 -0.04 -25.07 10.08
CA LEU A 330 1.04 -24.30 9.44
C LEU A 330 1.88 -25.16 8.49
N ASP A 331 2.16 -26.40 8.83
CA ASP A 331 2.88 -27.32 7.94
C ASP A 331 2.07 -27.64 6.69
N SER A 332 0.75 -27.80 6.80
CA SER A 332 -0.12 -27.99 5.63
C SER A 332 -0.11 -26.78 4.69
N PHE A 333 -0.04 -25.55 5.23
CA PHE A 333 0.09 -24.33 4.44
C PHE A 333 1.46 -24.25 3.74
N ARG A 334 2.56 -24.58 4.45
CA ARG A 334 3.90 -24.63 3.85
C ARG A 334 3.98 -25.63 2.71
N GLU A 335 3.41 -26.82 2.91
CA GLU A 335 3.34 -27.85 1.86
C GLU A 335 2.52 -27.40 0.66
N ALA A 336 1.35 -26.77 0.89
CA ALA A 336 0.50 -26.26 -0.18
C ALA A 336 1.19 -25.14 -0.99
N MET A 337 2.00 -24.31 -0.35
CA MET A 337 2.72 -23.20 -0.98
C MET A 337 4.08 -23.61 -1.59
N ALA A 338 4.53 -24.86 -1.45
CA ALA A 338 5.79 -25.33 -2.01
C ALA A 338 5.97 -25.02 -3.52
N PRO A 339 4.92 -25.12 -4.38
CA PRO A 339 5.04 -24.76 -5.80
C PRO A 339 5.46 -23.31 -6.04
N VAL A 340 5.12 -22.37 -5.13
CA VAL A 340 5.55 -20.97 -5.21
C VAL A 340 7.08 -20.89 -5.12
N TYR A 341 7.68 -21.65 -4.20
CA TYR A 341 9.14 -21.73 -4.09
C TYR A 341 9.80 -22.32 -5.34
N GLU A 342 9.23 -23.37 -5.94
CA GLU A 342 9.76 -23.98 -7.16
C GLU A 342 9.77 -22.98 -8.32
N GLU A 343 8.70 -22.21 -8.50
CA GLU A 343 8.56 -21.20 -9.54
C GLU A 343 9.56 -20.05 -9.34
N TYR A 344 9.58 -19.46 -8.15
CA TYR A 344 10.32 -18.22 -7.90
C TYR A 344 11.81 -18.46 -7.60
N SER A 345 12.19 -19.60 -7.02
CA SER A 345 13.61 -19.97 -6.87
C SER A 345 14.31 -20.14 -8.21
N ALA A 346 13.60 -20.68 -9.21
CA ALA A 346 14.15 -20.79 -10.56
C ALA A 346 14.39 -19.43 -11.23
N LYS A 347 13.61 -18.42 -10.84
CA LYS A 347 13.65 -17.08 -11.44
C LYS A 347 14.61 -16.12 -10.71
N TYR A 348 14.63 -16.18 -9.38
CA TYR A 348 15.34 -15.22 -8.51
C TYR A 348 16.36 -15.92 -7.59
N GLY A 349 16.91 -17.07 -8.03
CA GLY A 349 17.76 -17.92 -7.20
C GLY A 349 18.96 -17.20 -6.60
N ASP A 350 19.63 -16.33 -7.36
CA ASP A 350 20.81 -15.60 -6.89
C ASP A 350 20.49 -14.72 -5.67
N LEU A 351 19.34 -14.02 -5.68
CA LEU A 351 18.92 -13.18 -4.56
C LEU A 351 18.42 -14.02 -3.39
N LEU A 352 17.71 -15.12 -3.67
CA LEU A 352 17.28 -16.07 -2.63
C LEU A 352 18.48 -16.73 -1.95
N ASP A 353 19.51 -17.11 -2.72
CA ASP A 353 20.74 -17.68 -2.19
C ASP A 353 21.48 -16.66 -1.29
N ALA A 354 21.57 -15.39 -1.70
CA ALA A 354 22.15 -14.33 -0.88
C ALA A 354 21.37 -14.12 0.43
N ILE A 355 20.02 -14.17 0.38
CA ILE A 355 19.16 -14.11 1.58
C ILE A 355 19.43 -15.31 2.49
N ASN A 356 19.48 -16.52 1.95
CA ASN A 356 19.73 -17.74 2.71
C ASN A 356 21.13 -17.73 3.35
N GLU A 357 22.16 -17.28 2.62
CA GLU A 357 23.50 -17.10 3.17
C GLU A 357 23.53 -16.11 4.33
N ALA A 358 22.87 -14.95 4.18
CA ALA A 358 22.75 -13.97 5.26
C ALA A 358 22.02 -14.53 6.48
N LEU A 359 21.06 -15.45 6.30
CA LEU A 359 20.34 -16.13 7.37
C LEU A 359 21.13 -17.31 7.96
N GLY A 360 22.17 -17.81 7.27
CA GLY A 360 22.92 -18.99 7.65
C GLY A 360 22.17 -20.30 7.40
N LYS A 361 21.36 -20.32 6.36
CA LYS A 361 20.57 -21.48 5.90
C LYS A 361 21.25 -22.19 4.75
#